data_c1d549c191919c97047c20b8ad53edaf
#
_entry.id   c1d549c191919c97047c20b8ad53edaf
#
_cell.length_a   1.000
_cell.length_b   1.000
_cell.length_c   1.000
_cell.angle_alpha   90.00
_cell.angle_beta   90.00
_cell.angle_gamma   90.00
#
_symmetry.space_group_name_H-M   'P 1'
#
loop_
_entity.id
_entity.type
_entity.pdbx_description
1 polymer ?
#
loop_
_entity_poly.entity_id
_entity_poly.type
_entity_poly.pdbx_seq_one_letter_code
_entity_poly.pdbx_strand_id
1 'polypeptide(L)' 'MKIILNNTETELNYSQITVKELLVIKKFTFKMLVIKINDKLIKNEEYENALIHNGDKVDVIHLISG' A
#
# COMPACT_ATOMS: atom_id res chain seq x y z
N MET A 1 9.46 1.99 10.14
CA MET A 1 8.11 2.52 10.37
C MET A 1 7.11 1.40 10.60
N LYS A 2 6.03 1.71 11.25
CA LYS A 2 4.96 0.76 11.52
C LYS A 2 3.68 1.26 10.85
N ILE A 3 3.03 0.41 10.08
CA ILE A 3 1.77 0.73 9.41
C ILE A 3 0.74 -0.35 9.72
N ILE A 4 -0.52 -0.05 9.42
CA ILE A 4 -1.59 -1.06 9.48
C ILE A 4 -1.88 -1.46 8.05
N LEU A 5 -1.35 -2.58 7.64
CA LEU A 5 -1.51 -3.09 6.27
C LEU A 5 -2.57 -4.18 6.26
N ASN A 6 -3.67 -3.92 5.55
CA ASN A 6 -4.81 -4.85 5.49
C ASN A 6 -5.23 -5.32 6.88
N ASN A 7 -5.42 -4.37 7.79
CA ASN A 7 -5.81 -4.61 9.18
C ASN A 7 -4.76 -5.34 10.02
N THR A 8 -3.55 -5.49 9.52
CA THR A 8 -2.47 -6.16 10.23
C THR A 8 -1.34 -5.18 10.51
N GLU A 9 -0.94 -5.09 11.76
CA GLU A 9 0.20 -4.27 12.15
C GLU A 9 1.46 -4.82 11.48
N THR A 10 2.15 -3.97 10.72
CA THR A 10 3.27 -4.37 9.88
C THR A 10 4.44 -3.42 10.11
N GLU A 11 5.61 -3.98 10.40
CA GLU A 11 6.82 -3.18 10.58
C GLU A 11 7.70 -3.25 9.36
N LEU A 12 8.20 -2.11 8.91
CA LEU A 12 9.06 -1.99 7.75
C LEU A 12 10.30 -1.19 8.13
N ASN A 13 11.46 -1.60 7.61
CA ASN A 13 12.74 -0.94 7.90
C ASN A 13 12.98 0.29 7.03
N TYR A 14 11.99 1.17 6.98
CA TYR A 14 12.05 2.40 6.19
C TYR A 14 11.37 3.51 6.97
N SER A 15 11.79 4.75 6.74
CA SER A 15 11.14 5.91 7.35
C SER A 15 9.89 6.33 6.57
N GLN A 16 9.93 6.14 5.26
CA GLN A 16 8.77 6.32 4.36
C GLN A 16 9.05 5.58 3.07
N ILE A 17 8.00 5.17 2.39
CA ILE A 17 8.10 4.52 1.08
C ILE A 17 6.94 4.96 0.21
N THR A 18 7.08 4.79 -1.10
CA THR A 18 5.96 5.00 -2.02
C THR A 18 5.08 3.76 -2.04
N VAL A 19 3.85 3.92 -2.56
CA VAL A 19 2.95 2.79 -2.77
C VAL A 19 3.62 1.76 -3.67
N LYS A 20 4.27 2.21 -4.75
CA LYS A 20 4.95 1.30 -5.66
C LYS A 20 6.03 0.49 -4.95
N GLU A 21 6.80 1.12 -4.08
CA GLU A 21 7.82 0.43 -3.31
C GLU A 21 7.20 -0.63 -2.38
N LEU A 22 6.08 -0.30 -1.75
CA LEU A 22 5.39 -1.27 -0.91
C LEU A 22 4.97 -2.51 -1.70
N LEU A 23 4.43 -2.30 -2.91
CA LEU A 23 4.00 -3.41 -3.76
C LEU A 23 5.17 -4.32 -4.12
N VAL A 24 6.34 -3.75 -4.37
CA VAL A 24 7.55 -4.52 -4.65
C VAL A 24 8.03 -5.27 -3.42
N ILE A 25 8.11 -4.58 -2.28
CA ILE A 25 8.60 -5.17 -1.02
C ILE A 25 7.74 -6.36 -0.60
N LYS A 26 6.42 -6.23 -0.70
CA LYS A 26 5.47 -7.26 -0.30
C LYS A 26 5.14 -8.23 -1.43
N LYS A 27 5.73 -8.04 -2.61
CA LYS A 27 5.50 -8.90 -3.78
C LYS A 27 4.03 -8.97 -4.17
N PHE A 28 3.33 -7.86 -4.08
CA PHE A 28 1.95 -7.74 -4.55
C PHE A 28 1.98 -7.55 -6.06
N THR A 29 1.96 -8.65 -6.81
CA THR A 29 2.10 -8.64 -8.26
C THR A 29 0.79 -8.77 -9.02
N PHE A 30 -0.33 -8.57 -8.34
CA PHE A 30 -1.64 -8.70 -8.95
C PHE A 30 -1.91 -7.55 -9.92
N LYS A 31 -2.58 -7.84 -11.02
CA LYS A 31 -2.85 -6.84 -12.05
C LYS A 31 -3.89 -5.82 -11.62
N MET A 32 -4.90 -6.27 -10.88
CA MET A 32 -6.02 -5.41 -10.50
C MET A 32 -6.02 -5.19 -8.99
N LEU A 33 -5.52 -4.03 -8.59
CA LEU A 33 -5.46 -3.66 -7.19
C LEU A 33 -6.26 -2.38 -6.94
N VAL A 34 -6.87 -2.31 -5.77
CA VAL A 34 -7.43 -1.07 -5.23
C VAL A 34 -6.62 -0.76 -3.99
N ILE A 35 -6.02 0.43 -3.95
CA ILE A 35 -5.16 0.84 -2.85
C ILE A 35 -5.75 2.06 -2.18
N LYS A 36 -5.81 2.02 -0.85
CA LYS A 36 -6.24 3.15 -0.03
C LYS A 36 -5.20 3.44 1.04
N ILE A 37 -4.96 4.71 1.29
CA ILE A 37 -4.15 5.16 2.42
C ILE A 37 -5.05 6.03 3.28
N ASN A 38 -5.25 5.62 4.53
CA ASN A 38 -6.14 6.32 5.47
C ASN A 38 -7.52 6.58 4.84
N ASP A 39 -8.07 5.53 4.20
CA ASP A 39 -9.38 5.52 3.54
C ASP A 39 -9.47 6.39 2.27
N LYS A 40 -8.35 6.92 1.81
CA LYS A 40 -8.30 7.70 0.58
C LYS A 40 -7.83 6.81 -0.57
N LEU A 41 -8.61 6.76 -1.64
CA LEU A 41 -8.26 5.97 -2.83
C LEU A 41 -7.02 6.54 -3.50
N ILE A 42 -6.08 5.67 -3.83
CA ILE A 42 -4.84 6.01 -4.54
C ILE A 42 -4.93 5.40 -5.93
N LYS A 43 -4.86 6.24 -6.95
CA LYS A 43 -4.96 5.79 -8.33
C LYS A 43 -3.64 5.22 -8.82
N ASN A 44 -3.70 4.36 -9.83
CA ASN A 44 -2.52 3.71 -10.39
C ASN A 44 -1.42 4.69 -10.80
N GLU A 45 -1.79 5.80 -11.42
CA GLU A 45 -0.82 6.82 -11.84
C GLU A 45 -0.17 7.56 -10.68
N GLU A 46 -0.69 7.38 -9.47
CA GLU A 46 -0.17 8.02 -8.26
C GLU A 46 0.80 7.11 -7.49
N TYR A 47 0.91 5.84 -7.86
CA TYR A 47 1.66 4.84 -7.07
C TYR A 47 3.13 5.23 -6.85
N GLU A 48 3.75 5.86 -7.83
CA GLU A 48 5.15 6.26 -7.73
C GLU A 48 5.37 7.51 -6.88
N ASN A 49 4.31 8.26 -6.62
CA ASN A 49 4.39 9.53 -5.89
C ASN A 49 3.69 9.50 -4.54
N ALA A 50 2.74 8.59 -4.34
CA ALA A 50 2.00 8.52 -3.09
C ALA A 50 2.89 7.92 -2.01
N LEU A 51 3.11 8.67 -0.93
CA LEU A 51 3.98 8.26 0.17
C LEU A 51 3.20 7.62 1.30
N ILE A 52 3.81 6.61 1.89
CA ILE A 52 3.30 5.93 3.08
C ILE A 52 4.22 6.29 4.23
N HIS A 53 3.64 6.72 5.34
CA HIS A 53 4.37 7.16 6.52
C HIS A 53 4.04 6.29 7.73
N ASN A 54 4.85 6.42 8.74
CA ASN A 54 4.61 5.73 10.02
C ASN A 54 3.20 6.05 10.54
N GLY A 55 2.49 5.00 10.94
CA GLY A 55 1.13 5.15 11.48
C GLY A 55 0.03 5.09 10.44
N ASP A 56 0.35 5.08 9.16
CA ASP A 56 -0.67 5.04 8.12
C ASP A 56 -1.42 3.71 8.09
N LYS A 57 -2.70 3.81 7.76
CA LYS A 57 -3.53 2.65 7.47
C LYS A 57 -3.53 2.45 5.96
N VAL A 58 -3.03 1.32 5.51
CA VAL A 58 -2.90 1.02 4.08
C VAL A 58 -3.71 -0.22 3.75
N ASP A 59 -4.61 -0.08 2.78
CA ASP A 59 -5.40 -1.21 2.29
C ASP A 59 -5.00 -1.52 0.85
N VAL A 60 -4.61 -2.75 0.62
CA VAL A 60 -4.29 -3.26 -0.71
C VAL A 60 -5.27 -4.38 -1.01
N ILE A 61 -6.23 -4.10 -1.87
CA ILE A 61 -7.33 -5.01 -2.17
C ILE A 61 -7.12 -5.59 -3.56
N HIS A 62 -7.07 -6.90 -3.64
CA HIS A 62 -6.95 -7.61 -4.91
C HIS A 62 -8.35 -7.87 -5.47
N LEU A 63 -8.61 -7.33 -6.64
CA LEU A 63 -9.89 -7.56 -7.31
C LEU A 63 -9.80 -8.87 -8.10
N ILE A 64 -10.71 -9.79 -7.80
CA ILE A 64 -10.79 -11.04 -8.50
C ILE A 64 -11.92 -10.92 -9.52
N SER A 65 -11.58 -11.00 -10.81
CA SER A 65 -12.60 -11.07 -11.85
C SER A 65 -13.12 -12.50 -11.85
N GLY A 66 -14.32 -12.62 -11.45
CA GLY A 66 -14.99 -13.90 -11.23
C GLY A 66 -15.25 -14.71 -12.45
#